data_d4a0a1de6c9d89c7a9049fd9db55d13e
#
_entry.id   d4a0a1de6c9d89c7a9049fd9db55d13e
#
_cell.length_a   1.000
_cell.length_b   1.000
_cell.length_c   1.000
_cell.angle_alpha   90.00
_cell.angle_beta   90.00
_cell.angle_gamma   90.00
#
_symmetry.space_group_name_H-M   'P 1'
#
loop_
_entity.id
_entity.type
_entity.pdbx_description
1 polymer ?
#
loop_
_entity_poly.entity_id
_entity_poly.type
_entity_poly.pdbx_seq_one_letter_code
_entity_poly.pdbx_strand_id
1 'polypeptide(L)'
;MELAMEEAGIKPEEVDYINAHGTGTHHNDLFETRAVRRAFGASADHVKMSSTKSMIGHLLGAAGAVELIVCVKSIEEGYIHPTVGTTNPGEGCDLDY
;
A
#
# COMPACT_ATOMS: atom_id res chain seq x y z
N MET A 1 5.75 3.78 8.43
CA MET A 1 6.01 2.34 8.21
C MET A 1 7.03 1.82 9.22
N GLU A 2 8.28 2.33 9.26
CA GLU A 2 9.33 1.85 10.16
C GLU A 2 8.87 1.80 11.63
N LEU A 3 8.35 2.90 12.18
CA LEU A 3 7.82 2.95 13.55
C LEU A 3 6.69 1.93 13.81
N ALA A 4 5.80 1.74 12.84
CA ALA A 4 4.70 0.79 13.00
C ALA A 4 5.20 -0.66 13.06
N MET A 5 6.20 -1.01 12.26
CA MET A 5 6.83 -2.33 12.32
C MET A 5 7.60 -2.52 13.63
N GLU A 6 8.31 -1.48 14.08
CA GLU A 6 9.03 -1.49 15.38
C GLU A 6 8.08 -1.70 16.56
N GLU A 7 6.97 -0.97 16.60
CA GLU A 7 5.95 -1.10 17.65
C GLU A 7 5.26 -2.47 17.63
N ALA A 8 5.04 -3.03 16.43
CA ALA A 8 4.47 -4.36 16.26
C ALA A 8 5.47 -5.49 16.55
N GLY A 9 6.76 -5.19 16.61
CA GLY A 9 7.82 -6.20 16.78
C GLY A 9 7.98 -7.12 15.56
N ILE A 10 7.61 -6.64 14.36
CA ILE A 10 7.71 -7.38 13.11
C ILE A 10 8.79 -6.79 12.20
N LYS A 11 9.27 -7.61 11.28
CA LYS A 11 10.25 -7.24 10.27
C LYS A 11 9.60 -6.97 8.92
N PRO A 12 10.27 -6.25 8.00
CA PRO A 12 9.74 -6.00 6.65
C PRO A 12 9.31 -7.25 5.89
N GLU A 13 10.03 -8.35 6.03
CA GLU A 13 9.72 -9.63 5.38
C GLU A 13 8.47 -10.34 5.91
N GLU A 14 7.91 -9.86 7.03
CA GLU A 14 6.69 -10.39 7.64
C GLU A 14 5.43 -9.59 7.24
N VAL A 15 5.59 -8.57 6.38
CA VAL A 15 4.49 -7.76 5.88
C VAL A 15 4.09 -8.25 4.49
N ASP A 16 2.88 -8.74 4.36
CA ASP A 16 2.34 -9.27 3.09
C ASP A 16 1.70 -8.20 2.21
N TYR A 17 1.09 -7.18 2.83
CA TYR A 17 0.27 -6.20 2.14
C TYR A 17 0.36 -4.79 2.72
N ILE A 18 0.36 -3.81 1.84
CA ILE A 18 0.23 -2.38 2.15
C ILE A 18 -1.01 -1.83 1.46
N ASN A 19 -2.00 -1.36 2.22
CA ASN A 19 -3.05 -0.52 1.68
C ASN A 19 -2.51 0.90 1.59
N ALA A 20 -2.24 1.34 0.36
CA ALA A 20 -1.50 2.55 0.09
C ALA A 20 -2.33 3.83 0.30
N HIS A 21 -1.65 4.93 0.56
CA HIS A 21 -2.27 6.24 0.38
C HIS A 21 -2.71 6.43 -1.07
N GLY A 22 -1.87 6.12 -2.03
CA GLY A 22 -2.20 5.84 -3.43
C GLY A 22 -3.23 6.77 -4.05
N THR A 23 -2.94 8.07 -4.09
CA THR A 23 -3.91 9.08 -4.57
C THR A 23 -4.00 9.18 -6.10
N GLY A 24 -3.14 8.47 -6.82
CA GLY A 24 -3.07 8.56 -8.29
C GLY A 24 -2.42 9.86 -8.78
N THR A 25 -1.66 10.54 -7.94
CA THR A 25 -0.91 11.74 -8.31
C THR A 25 0.56 11.40 -8.50
N HIS A 26 1.20 11.98 -9.52
CA HIS A 26 2.59 11.71 -9.86
C HIS A 26 3.54 11.84 -8.65
N HIS A 27 3.42 12.93 -7.88
CA HIS A 27 4.27 13.14 -6.72
C HIS A 27 4.03 12.13 -5.60
N ASN A 28 2.75 11.90 -5.24
CA ASN A 28 2.45 10.95 -4.17
C ASN A 28 2.94 9.56 -4.52
N ASP A 29 2.57 9.05 -5.69
CA ASP A 29 2.81 7.65 -6.05
C ASP A 29 4.32 7.36 -6.15
N LEU A 30 5.09 8.29 -6.73
CA LEU A 30 6.55 8.19 -6.77
C LEU A 30 7.20 8.23 -5.37
N PHE A 31 6.77 9.17 -4.51
CA PHE A 31 7.36 9.29 -3.18
C PHE A 31 6.94 8.15 -2.25
N GLU A 32 5.70 7.67 -2.36
CA GLU A 32 5.23 6.53 -1.60
C GLU A 32 5.97 5.24 -2.00
N THR A 33 6.17 5.01 -3.31
CA THR A 33 7.01 3.91 -3.82
C THR A 33 8.42 3.97 -3.23
N ARG A 34 9.07 5.14 -3.28
CA ARG A 34 10.41 5.32 -2.70
C ARG A 34 10.43 5.10 -1.19
N ALA A 35 9.38 5.52 -0.49
CA ALA A 35 9.27 5.30 0.95
C ALA A 35 9.13 3.82 1.30
N VAL A 36 8.36 3.05 0.52
CA VAL A 36 8.27 1.60 0.66
C VAL A 36 9.62 0.95 0.36
N ARG A 37 10.26 1.29 -0.75
CA ARG A 37 11.61 0.79 -1.09
C ARG A 37 12.61 1.04 0.04
N ARG A 38 12.58 2.23 0.63
CA ARG A 38 13.48 2.58 1.74
C ARG A 38 13.18 1.77 3.01
N ALA A 39 11.90 1.66 3.39
CA ALA A 39 11.51 1.03 4.64
C ALA A 39 11.62 -0.51 4.60
N PHE A 40 11.42 -1.11 3.42
CA PHE A 40 11.36 -2.56 3.24
C PHE A 40 12.62 -3.15 2.62
N GLY A 41 13.49 -2.33 2.00
CA GLY A 41 14.71 -2.82 1.34
C GLY A 41 14.39 -3.88 0.28
N ALA A 42 15.06 -5.02 0.35
CA ALA A 42 14.83 -6.15 -0.57
C ALA A 42 13.43 -6.76 -0.45
N SER A 43 12.78 -6.66 0.72
CA SER A 43 11.43 -7.18 0.93
C SER A 43 10.37 -6.39 0.15
N ALA A 44 10.68 -5.18 -0.32
CA ALA A 44 9.77 -4.40 -1.17
C ALA A 44 9.39 -5.09 -2.48
N ASP A 45 10.18 -6.04 -2.97
CA ASP A 45 9.88 -6.81 -4.18
C ASP A 45 8.81 -7.90 -3.96
N HIS A 46 8.48 -8.19 -2.71
CA HIS A 46 7.56 -9.26 -2.35
C HIS A 46 6.25 -8.74 -1.74
N VAL A 47 6.28 -7.55 -1.12
CA VAL A 47 5.09 -6.96 -0.52
C VAL A 47 4.10 -6.54 -1.61
N LYS A 48 2.84 -6.91 -1.42
CA LYS A 48 1.75 -6.45 -2.30
C LYS A 48 1.31 -5.05 -1.86
N MET A 49 0.95 -4.22 -2.82
CA MET A 49 0.51 -2.86 -2.54
C MET A 49 -0.67 -2.49 -3.43
N SER A 50 -1.74 -1.95 -2.86
CA SER A 50 -2.83 -1.43 -3.67
C SER A 50 -3.52 -0.25 -3.02
N SER A 51 -4.24 0.55 -3.81
CA SER A 51 -4.99 1.71 -3.32
C SER A 51 -6.49 1.47 -3.38
N THR A 52 -7.13 1.43 -2.21
CA THR A 52 -8.59 1.39 -2.09
C THR A 52 -9.24 2.64 -2.70
N LYS A 53 -8.54 3.76 -2.72
CA LYS A 53 -9.02 5.01 -3.34
C LYS A 53 -9.28 4.87 -4.83
N SER A 54 -8.63 3.93 -5.51
CA SER A 54 -8.89 3.65 -6.93
C SER A 54 -10.33 3.17 -7.18
N MET A 55 -10.99 2.58 -6.18
CA MET A 55 -12.34 2.04 -6.26
C MET A 55 -13.40 2.98 -5.70
N ILE A 56 -13.10 3.68 -4.60
CA ILE A 56 -14.11 4.42 -3.83
C ILE A 56 -13.82 5.92 -3.70
N GLY A 57 -12.72 6.41 -4.27
CA GLY A 57 -12.28 7.79 -4.13
C GLY A 57 -11.62 8.09 -2.78
N HIS A 58 -11.18 9.34 -2.62
CA HIS A 58 -10.53 9.79 -1.40
C HIS A 58 -11.56 10.29 -0.38
N LEU A 59 -11.76 9.52 0.68
CA LEU A 59 -12.76 9.79 1.73
C LEU A 59 -12.26 10.77 2.81
N LEU A 60 -11.17 11.50 2.55
CA LEU A 60 -10.60 12.50 3.46
C LEU A 60 -10.40 11.93 4.87
N GLY A 61 -11.07 12.51 5.87
CA GLY A 61 -10.96 12.09 7.27
C GLY A 61 -11.43 10.66 7.55
N ALA A 62 -12.27 10.08 6.70
CA ALA A 62 -12.73 8.70 6.84
C ALA A 62 -11.81 7.66 6.14
N ALA A 63 -10.86 8.12 5.31
CA ALA A 63 -10.06 7.22 4.47
C ALA A 63 -9.33 6.14 5.28
N GLY A 64 -8.59 6.52 6.30
CA GLY A 64 -7.82 5.58 7.11
C GLY A 64 -8.68 4.53 7.82
N ALA A 65 -9.86 4.92 8.33
CA ALA A 65 -10.77 3.98 8.98
C ALA A 65 -11.35 2.95 7.99
N VAL A 66 -11.74 3.38 6.80
CA VAL A 66 -12.24 2.48 5.75
C VAL A 66 -11.12 1.57 5.24
N GLU A 67 -9.94 2.09 5.02
CA GLU A 67 -8.76 1.32 4.58
C GLU A 67 -8.33 0.28 5.62
N LEU A 68 -8.44 0.60 6.92
CA LEU A 68 -8.24 -0.39 7.99
C LEU A 68 -9.26 -1.55 7.88
N ILE A 69 -10.54 -1.23 7.66
CA ILE A 69 -11.58 -2.26 7.48
C ILE A 69 -11.27 -3.13 6.25
N VAL A 70 -10.79 -2.53 5.16
CA VAL A 70 -10.38 -3.27 3.97
C VAL A 70 -9.22 -4.21 4.29
N CYS A 71 -8.22 -3.78 5.05
CA CYS A 71 -7.13 -4.66 5.48
C CYS A 71 -7.64 -5.84 6.32
N VAL A 72 -8.54 -5.60 7.28
CA VAL A 72 -9.17 -6.67 8.07
C VAL A 72 -9.90 -7.65 7.17
N LYS A 73 -10.69 -7.15 6.22
CA LYS A 73 -11.40 -8.00 5.24
C LYS A 73 -10.44 -8.79 4.35
N SER A 74 -9.35 -8.20 3.93
CA SER A 74 -8.32 -8.90 3.15
C SER A 74 -7.74 -10.09 3.92
N ILE A 75 -7.53 -9.95 5.22
CA ILE A 75 -7.07 -11.05 6.09
C ILE A 75 -8.16 -12.13 6.24
N GLU A 76 -9.41 -11.73 6.52
CA GLU A 76 -10.52 -12.67 6.71
C GLU A 76 -10.83 -13.50 5.45
N GLU A 77 -10.77 -12.87 4.30
CA GLU A 77 -11.15 -13.47 3.02
C GLU A 77 -9.97 -14.05 2.23
N GLY A 78 -8.72 -13.79 2.67
CA GLY A 78 -7.50 -14.22 1.96
C GLY A 78 -7.36 -13.57 0.58
N TYR A 79 -7.85 -12.34 0.41
CA TYR A 79 -7.88 -11.65 -0.87
C TYR A 79 -7.40 -10.20 -0.74
N ILE A 80 -6.52 -9.80 -1.66
CA ILE A 80 -6.05 -8.42 -1.82
C ILE A 80 -6.64 -7.86 -3.12
N HIS A 81 -7.34 -6.72 -3.03
CA HIS A 81 -7.90 -6.05 -4.20
C HIS A 81 -6.81 -5.35 -5.02
N PRO A 82 -6.93 -5.25 -6.34
CA PRO A 82 -5.98 -4.52 -7.19
C PRO A 82 -6.18 -3.00 -7.08
N THR A 83 -5.19 -2.25 -7.56
CA THR A 83 -5.39 -0.82 -7.88
C THR A 83 -6.12 -0.73 -9.22
N VAL A 84 -7.39 -0.35 -9.21
CA VAL A 84 -8.21 -0.25 -10.42
C VAL A 84 -7.72 0.91 -11.30
N GLY A 85 -7.63 0.66 -12.60
CA GLY A 85 -7.22 1.66 -13.58
C GLY A 85 -5.70 1.81 -13.76
N THR A 86 -4.89 1.12 -12.97
CA THR A 86 -3.43 1.11 -13.13
C THR A 86 -3.03 0.02 -14.12
N THR A 87 -2.80 0.40 -15.37
CA THR A 87 -2.30 -0.50 -16.42
C THR A 87 -0.82 -0.26 -16.72
N ASN A 88 -0.37 0.98 -16.54
CA ASN A 88 1.01 1.40 -16.75
C ASN A 88 1.43 2.29 -15.58
N PRO A 89 2.11 1.75 -14.57
CA PRO A 89 2.65 2.55 -13.48
C PRO A 89 3.56 3.69 -14.01
N GLY A 90 3.55 4.81 -13.32
CA GLY A 90 4.39 5.95 -13.68
C GLY A 90 5.88 5.64 -13.56
N GLU A 91 6.71 6.49 -14.15
CA GLU A 91 8.17 6.33 -14.06
C GLU A 91 8.64 6.31 -12.60
N GLY A 92 9.42 5.30 -12.25
CA GLY A 92 9.91 5.07 -10.89
C GLY A 92 8.90 4.45 -9.92
N CYS A 93 7.71 4.07 -10.40
CA CYS A 93 6.72 3.28 -9.67
C CYS A 93 6.88 1.81 -10.11
N ASP A 94 7.64 1.04 -9.36
CA ASP A 94 8.15 -0.28 -9.73
C ASP A 94 7.79 -1.40 -8.73
N LEU A 95 6.74 -1.20 -7.95
CA LEU A 95 6.21 -2.19 -7.01
C LEU A 95 5.04 -2.99 -7.62
N ASP A 96 4.57 -3.99 -6.91
CA ASP A 96 3.40 -4.80 -7.29
C ASP A 96 2.11 -4.13 -6.79
N TYR A 97 1.50 -3.32 -7.65
CA TYR A 97 0.29 -2.55 -7.38
C TYR A 97 -0.98 -3.31 -7.77
#